data_6e3eb5ea2cf8dc703544bc30c44f1bb2
#
_entry.id   6e3eb5ea2cf8dc703544bc30c44f1bb2
#
_cell.length_a   1.000
_cell.length_b   1.000
_cell.length_c   1.000
_cell.angle_alpha   90.00
_cell.angle_beta   90.00
_cell.angle_gamma   90.00
#
_symmetry.space_group_name_H-M   'P 1'
#
loop_
_entity.id
_entity.type
_entity.pdbx_description
1 polymer ?
#
loop_
_entity_poly.entity_id
_entity_poly.type
_entity_poly.pdbx_seq_one_letter_code
_entity_poly.pdbx_strand_id
1 'polypeptide(L)'
;MEIPEKLKENINKLLKENQISKVVEDSQILSNRYRNNNGNGKKLLIQKSEAISYAISRMPATYAAVSSVLEQISENYKEELTTRIDVGAGTGAVVWAINDKNICNDIKCLEREESMISIGKQLMQDSELNKVTWEKFDILQDEIKEKADLVITSYMINELPKEMRQKAVEKLWKATNKLLV
;
A
#
# COMPACT_ATOMS: atom_id res chain seq x y z
N MET A 1 9.56 13.19 -8.59
CA MET A 1 8.57 13.51 -7.53
C MET A 1 9.22 13.17 -6.20
N GLU A 2 9.22 14.08 -5.25
CA GLU A 2 9.77 13.86 -3.91
C GLU A 2 8.68 13.33 -3.00
N ILE A 3 9.05 12.46 -2.06
CA ILE A 3 8.13 11.98 -1.01
C ILE A 3 7.89 13.10 0.01
N PRO A 4 6.70 13.15 0.68
CA PRO A 4 6.41 14.14 1.71
C PRO A 4 7.50 14.17 2.79
N GLU A 5 7.86 15.36 3.26
CA GLU A 5 8.97 15.52 4.21
C GLU A 5 8.74 14.72 5.49
N LYS A 6 7.50 14.67 5.97
CA LYS A 6 7.15 13.86 7.15
C LYS A 6 7.36 12.36 6.94
N LEU A 7 7.02 11.84 5.75
CA LEU A 7 7.29 10.45 5.39
C LEU A 7 8.80 10.18 5.34
N LYS A 8 9.56 11.08 4.75
CA LYS A 8 11.03 11.01 4.67
C LYS A 8 11.70 11.00 6.05
N GLU A 9 11.24 11.87 6.96
CA GLU A 9 11.68 11.87 8.35
C GLU A 9 11.43 10.52 9.03
N ASN A 10 10.22 9.96 8.87
CA ASN A 10 9.84 8.71 9.52
C ASN A 10 10.56 7.50 8.91
N ILE A 11 10.80 7.47 7.60
CA ILE A 11 11.68 6.47 6.96
C ILE A 11 13.12 6.58 7.49
N ASN A 12 13.64 7.79 7.65
CA ASN A 12 14.98 8.01 8.21
C ASN A 12 15.09 7.57 9.68
N LYS A 13 14.00 7.71 10.48
CA LYS A 13 13.96 7.15 11.84
C LYS A 13 14.05 5.62 11.79
N LEU A 14 13.25 4.96 10.94
CA LEU A 14 13.32 3.50 10.76
C LEU A 14 14.73 3.05 10.35
N LEU A 15 15.39 3.79 9.45
CA LEU A 15 16.75 3.45 9.02
C LEU A 15 17.77 3.58 10.15
N LYS A 16 17.65 4.61 11.01
CA LYS A 16 18.56 4.82 12.15
C LYS A 16 18.37 3.78 13.26
N GLU A 17 17.15 3.31 13.46
CA GLU A 17 16.81 2.31 14.47
C GLU A 17 17.18 0.87 14.07
N ASN A 18 17.58 0.66 12.82
CA ASN A 18 17.88 -0.67 12.28
C ASN A 18 19.29 -0.73 11.69
N GLN A 19 19.88 -1.93 11.68
CA GLN A 19 21.21 -2.15 11.09
C GLN A 19 21.11 -2.03 9.57
N ILE A 20 21.86 -1.10 8.97
CA ILE A 20 21.86 -0.82 7.53
C ILE A 20 22.20 -2.09 6.74
N SER A 21 23.18 -2.88 7.21
CA SER A 21 23.56 -4.16 6.56
C SER A 21 22.38 -5.13 6.45
N LYS A 22 21.55 -5.22 7.51
CA LYS A 22 20.35 -6.06 7.52
C LYS A 22 19.27 -5.54 6.58
N VAL A 23 19.07 -4.23 6.53
CA VAL A 23 18.13 -3.58 5.60
C VAL A 23 18.52 -3.87 4.15
N VAL A 24 19.81 -3.79 3.82
CA VAL A 24 20.32 -4.08 2.47
C VAL A 24 20.13 -5.56 2.13
N GLU A 25 20.51 -6.47 3.03
CA GLU A 25 20.33 -7.92 2.84
C GLU A 25 18.85 -8.28 2.59
N ASP A 26 17.96 -7.82 3.46
CA ASP A 26 16.52 -8.08 3.33
C ASP A 26 15.93 -7.47 2.04
N SER A 27 16.42 -6.29 1.61
CA SER A 27 16.03 -5.68 0.34
C SER A 27 16.42 -6.54 -0.87
N GLN A 28 17.61 -7.17 -0.84
CA GLN A 28 18.04 -8.09 -1.89
C GLN A 28 17.21 -9.37 -1.89
N ILE A 29 16.94 -9.94 -0.72
CA ILE A 29 16.09 -11.13 -0.55
C ILE A 29 14.69 -10.86 -1.10
N LEU A 30 14.07 -9.74 -0.71
CA LEU A 30 12.77 -9.32 -1.22
C LEU A 30 12.78 -9.14 -2.74
N SER A 31 13.79 -8.46 -3.27
CA SER A 31 13.92 -8.25 -4.71
C SER A 31 14.00 -9.55 -5.49
N ASN A 32 14.69 -10.55 -4.95
CA ASN A 32 14.78 -11.88 -5.53
C ASN A 32 13.45 -12.65 -5.44
N ARG A 33 12.74 -12.56 -4.30
CA ARG A 33 11.41 -13.18 -4.15
C ARG A 33 10.40 -12.58 -5.14
N TYR A 34 10.33 -11.25 -5.24
CA TYR A 34 9.43 -10.57 -6.18
C TYR A 34 9.71 -10.91 -7.65
N ARG A 35 10.99 -11.09 -8.01
CA ARG A 35 11.37 -11.47 -9.39
C ARG A 35 11.12 -12.94 -9.72
N ASN A 36 11.38 -13.84 -8.78
CA ASN A 36 11.42 -15.28 -9.06
C ASN A 36 10.13 -16.01 -8.69
N ASN A 37 9.32 -15.51 -7.75
CA ASN A 37 8.17 -16.23 -7.23
C ASN A 37 6.81 -15.76 -7.79
N ASN A 38 6.75 -14.71 -8.60
CA ASN A 38 5.51 -14.15 -9.16
C ASN A 38 4.32 -14.24 -8.20
N GLY A 39 4.56 -14.03 -6.90
CA GLY A 39 3.59 -14.08 -5.82
C GLY A 39 2.94 -15.44 -5.58
N ASN A 40 2.35 -16.03 -6.56
CA ASN A 40 1.61 -17.31 -6.51
C ASN A 40 0.76 -17.48 -5.23
N GLY A 41 0.29 -16.37 -4.63
CA GLY A 41 -0.47 -16.33 -3.37
C GLY A 41 0.34 -16.62 -2.10
N LYS A 42 1.65 -16.91 -2.21
CA LYS A 42 2.50 -17.16 -1.05
C LYS A 42 2.86 -15.85 -0.33
N LYS A 43 3.11 -15.95 0.97
CA LYS A 43 3.65 -14.83 1.74
C LYS A 43 5.02 -14.44 1.18
N LEU A 44 5.14 -13.20 0.73
CA LEU A 44 6.40 -12.63 0.25
C LEU A 44 7.25 -12.10 1.41
N LEU A 45 6.60 -11.68 2.49
CA LEU A 45 7.24 -11.18 3.72
C LEU A 45 7.11 -12.23 4.82
N ILE A 46 8.24 -12.63 5.39
CA ILE A 46 8.32 -13.65 6.44
C ILE A 46 8.68 -13.02 7.78
N GLN A 47 9.47 -11.94 7.77
CA GLN A 47 9.99 -11.28 8.97
C GLN A 47 9.64 -9.79 9.01
N LYS A 48 9.55 -9.25 10.24
CA LYS A 48 9.31 -7.81 10.45
C LYS A 48 10.40 -6.93 9.81
N SER A 49 11.65 -7.37 9.85
CA SER A 49 12.78 -6.67 9.22
C SER A 49 12.63 -6.50 7.71
N GLU A 50 11.97 -7.45 7.05
CA GLU A 50 11.66 -7.36 5.62
C GLU A 50 10.62 -6.27 5.33
N ALA A 51 9.64 -6.06 6.22
CA ALA A 51 8.67 -4.96 6.08
C ALA A 51 9.34 -3.59 6.26
N ILE A 52 10.30 -3.47 7.18
CA ILE A 52 11.14 -2.27 7.33
C ILE A 52 11.95 -2.02 6.05
N SER A 53 12.60 -3.06 5.54
CA SER A 53 13.36 -2.98 4.31
C SER A 53 12.50 -2.58 3.11
N TYR A 54 11.27 -3.11 3.03
CA TYR A 54 10.27 -2.70 2.03
C TYR A 54 9.94 -1.21 2.13
N ALA A 55 9.64 -0.72 3.33
CA ALA A 55 9.31 0.69 3.57
C ALA A 55 10.45 1.64 3.15
N ILE A 56 11.68 1.23 3.38
CA ILE A 56 12.86 2.05 3.05
C ILE A 56 13.17 2.00 1.55
N SER A 57 13.10 0.82 0.92
CA SER A 57 13.65 0.62 -0.44
C SER A 57 12.59 0.65 -1.54
N ARG A 58 11.33 0.28 -1.28
CA ARG A 58 10.28 0.13 -2.30
C ARG A 58 9.15 1.12 -2.19
N MET A 59 8.73 1.44 -0.97
CA MET A 59 7.63 2.37 -0.74
C MET A 59 7.80 3.73 -1.45
N PRO A 60 8.99 4.36 -1.51
CA PRO A 60 9.16 5.62 -2.24
C PRO A 60 8.82 5.52 -3.72
N ALA A 61 9.17 4.41 -4.37
CA ALA A 61 8.85 4.19 -5.78
C ALA A 61 7.35 3.94 -5.99
N THR A 62 6.71 3.16 -5.10
CA THR A 62 5.26 2.95 -5.11
C THR A 62 4.52 4.26 -4.90
N TYR A 63 4.95 5.08 -3.93
CA TYR A 63 4.41 6.42 -3.70
C TYR A 63 4.47 7.28 -4.97
N ALA A 64 5.62 7.34 -5.64
CA ALA A 64 5.78 8.14 -6.86
C ALA A 64 4.86 7.68 -7.99
N ALA A 65 4.73 6.37 -8.20
CA ALA A 65 3.85 5.80 -9.22
C ALA A 65 2.37 6.12 -8.92
N VAL A 66 1.93 5.90 -7.67
CA VAL A 66 0.55 6.19 -7.25
C VAL A 66 0.25 7.67 -7.34
N SER A 67 1.16 8.54 -6.88
CA SER A 67 0.98 9.99 -6.97
C SER A 67 0.79 10.46 -8.41
N SER A 68 1.53 9.90 -9.37
CA SER A 68 1.35 10.23 -10.79
C SER A 68 -0.03 9.81 -11.32
N VAL A 69 -0.54 8.65 -10.90
CA VAL A 69 -1.89 8.20 -11.28
C VAL A 69 -2.97 9.09 -10.65
N LEU A 70 -2.82 9.42 -9.35
CA LEU A 70 -3.76 10.30 -8.65
C LEU A 70 -3.80 11.71 -9.26
N GLU A 71 -2.67 12.20 -9.76
CA GLU A 71 -2.60 13.49 -10.48
C GLU A 71 -3.44 13.44 -11.77
N GLN A 72 -3.28 12.38 -12.57
CA GLN A 72 -4.09 12.19 -13.78
C GLN A 72 -5.59 12.06 -13.44
N ILE A 73 -5.94 11.39 -12.33
CA ILE A 73 -7.33 11.30 -11.87
C ILE A 73 -7.86 12.71 -11.52
N SER A 74 -7.12 13.50 -10.77
CA SER A 74 -7.55 14.86 -10.37
C SER A 74 -7.76 15.80 -11.55
N GLU A 75 -7.00 15.61 -12.62
CA GLU A 75 -7.12 16.40 -13.86
C GLU A 75 -8.34 15.99 -14.70
N ASN A 76 -8.64 14.69 -14.77
CA ASN A 76 -9.58 14.14 -15.73
C ASN A 76 -10.92 13.70 -15.10
N TYR A 77 -10.96 13.41 -13.81
CA TYR A 77 -12.16 12.99 -13.10
C TYR A 77 -12.66 14.10 -12.20
N LYS A 78 -13.88 14.58 -12.42
CA LYS A 78 -14.41 15.80 -11.76
C LYS A 78 -15.42 15.52 -10.67
N GLU A 79 -15.85 14.27 -10.50
CA GLU A 79 -16.74 13.91 -9.40
C GLU A 79 -15.94 13.82 -8.09
N GLU A 80 -16.57 14.25 -7.02
CA GLU A 80 -15.99 14.15 -5.68
C GLU A 80 -15.84 12.68 -5.27
N LEU A 81 -14.69 12.32 -4.73
CA LEU A 81 -14.36 11.01 -4.19
C LEU A 81 -14.24 11.14 -2.65
N THR A 82 -15.28 10.76 -1.90
CA THR A 82 -15.35 10.99 -0.46
C THR A 82 -14.81 9.81 0.36
N THR A 83 -15.04 8.59 -0.08
CA THR A 83 -14.64 7.36 0.60
C THR A 83 -13.62 6.56 -0.22
N ARG A 84 -12.64 5.95 0.44
CA ARG A 84 -11.56 5.20 -0.24
C ARG A 84 -11.19 3.92 0.48
N ILE A 85 -10.84 2.92 -0.31
CA ILE A 85 -10.29 1.66 0.16
C ILE A 85 -9.00 1.40 -0.61
N ASP A 86 -7.90 1.18 0.11
CA ASP A 86 -6.63 0.71 -0.42
C ASP A 86 -6.49 -0.78 -0.13
N VAL A 87 -6.49 -1.62 -1.16
CA VAL A 87 -6.45 -3.08 -1.04
C VAL A 87 -5.06 -3.60 -1.40
N GLY A 88 -4.43 -4.27 -0.46
CA GLY A 88 -3.01 -4.60 -0.50
C GLY A 88 -2.17 -3.36 -0.17
N ALA A 89 -2.56 -2.65 0.89
CA ALA A 89 -2.04 -1.34 1.23
C ALA A 89 -0.53 -1.32 1.55
N GLY A 90 0.07 -2.49 1.83
CA GLY A 90 1.47 -2.59 2.17
C GLY A 90 1.82 -1.73 3.38
N THR A 91 2.77 -0.82 3.24
CA THR A 91 3.14 0.16 4.28
C THR A 91 2.44 1.51 4.11
N GLY A 92 1.39 1.59 3.29
CA GLY A 92 0.52 2.77 3.15
C GLY A 92 1.00 3.84 2.16
N ALA A 93 1.71 3.46 1.10
CA ALA A 93 2.16 4.40 0.07
C ALA A 93 1.01 5.20 -0.56
N VAL A 94 -0.13 4.54 -0.82
CA VAL A 94 -1.35 5.16 -1.36
C VAL A 94 -1.90 6.21 -0.41
N VAL A 95 -1.92 5.93 0.90
CA VAL A 95 -2.42 6.86 1.93
C VAL A 95 -1.61 8.17 1.91
N TRP A 96 -0.29 8.06 1.89
CA TRP A 96 0.60 9.22 1.80
C TRP A 96 0.39 10.03 0.51
N ALA A 97 0.19 9.33 -0.62
CA ALA A 97 -0.03 9.99 -1.92
C ALA A 97 -1.38 10.72 -1.96
N ILE A 98 -2.45 10.14 -1.39
CA ILE A 98 -3.78 10.76 -1.29
C ILE A 98 -3.73 11.99 -0.37
N ASN A 99 -3.06 11.89 0.77
CA ASN A 99 -2.92 12.99 1.72
C ASN A 99 -2.14 14.16 1.12
N ASP A 100 -1.05 13.89 0.43
CA ASP A 100 -0.23 14.92 -0.24
C ASP A 100 -1.02 15.71 -1.30
N LYS A 101 -1.99 15.06 -1.94
CA LYS A 101 -2.86 15.69 -2.94
C LYS A 101 -4.12 16.33 -2.34
N ASN A 102 -4.31 16.31 -1.02
CA ASN A 102 -5.50 16.80 -0.31
C ASN A 102 -6.83 16.24 -0.86
N ILE A 103 -6.80 15.01 -1.35
CA ILE A 103 -7.93 14.42 -2.06
C ILE A 103 -9.03 13.97 -1.08
N CYS A 104 -8.72 13.63 0.17
CA CYS A 104 -9.71 13.29 1.24
C CYS A 104 -9.10 12.69 2.52
N ASN A 105 -9.93 12.60 3.57
CA ASN A 105 -9.54 12.15 4.91
C ASN A 105 -10.04 10.76 5.30
N ASP A 106 -10.95 10.15 4.54
CA ASP A 106 -11.54 8.84 4.89
C ASP A 106 -10.96 7.75 4.01
N ILE A 107 -9.95 7.07 4.54
CA ILE A 107 -9.24 5.97 3.88
C ILE A 107 -9.23 4.76 4.79
N LYS A 108 -9.63 3.60 4.26
CA LYS A 108 -9.49 2.31 4.88
C LYS A 108 -8.42 1.49 4.16
N CYS A 109 -7.44 0.99 4.90
CA CYS A 109 -6.39 0.12 4.40
C CYS A 109 -6.72 -1.34 4.70
N LEU A 110 -6.72 -2.16 3.67
CA LEU A 110 -6.88 -3.61 3.74
C LEU A 110 -5.55 -4.27 3.40
N GLU A 111 -4.92 -4.97 4.35
CA GLU A 111 -3.59 -5.56 4.16
C GLU A 111 -3.50 -6.92 4.85
N ARG A 112 -2.89 -7.89 4.16
CA ARG A 112 -2.76 -9.26 4.65
C ARG A 112 -1.66 -9.43 5.70
N GLU A 113 -0.54 -8.74 5.51
CA GLU A 113 0.65 -8.95 6.33
C GLU A 113 0.67 -7.99 7.53
N GLU A 114 0.57 -8.55 8.74
CA GLU A 114 0.59 -7.76 9.99
C GLU A 114 1.86 -6.92 10.18
N SER A 115 3.00 -7.41 9.68
CA SER A 115 4.25 -6.65 9.70
C SER A 115 4.17 -5.38 8.86
N MET A 116 3.50 -5.45 7.69
CA MET A 116 3.25 -4.28 6.85
C MET A 116 2.33 -3.28 7.53
N ILE A 117 1.21 -3.75 8.09
CA ILE A 117 0.28 -2.92 8.88
C ILE A 117 1.02 -2.21 10.01
N SER A 118 1.84 -2.95 10.77
CA SER A 118 2.61 -2.41 11.89
C SER A 118 3.56 -1.29 11.45
N ILE A 119 4.31 -1.50 10.37
CA ILE A 119 5.22 -0.48 9.85
C ILE A 119 4.45 0.69 9.24
N GLY A 120 3.36 0.45 8.52
CA GLY A 120 2.49 1.52 8.00
C GLY A 120 1.97 2.43 9.12
N LYS A 121 1.44 1.87 10.19
CA LYS A 121 1.01 2.61 11.38
C LYS A 121 2.17 3.39 12.02
N GLN A 122 3.35 2.78 12.15
CA GLN A 122 4.53 3.45 12.69
C GLN A 122 4.96 4.65 11.83
N LEU A 123 4.93 4.52 10.50
CA LEU A 123 5.23 5.62 9.59
C LEU A 123 4.24 6.78 9.70
N MET A 124 2.99 6.52 10.08
CA MET A 124 1.90 7.51 10.18
C MET A 124 1.72 8.08 11.60
N GLN A 125 2.37 7.49 12.62
CA GLN A 125 2.12 7.78 14.04
C GLN A 125 2.20 9.27 14.40
N ASP A 126 3.19 9.99 13.89
CA ASP A 126 3.45 11.40 14.19
C ASP A 126 2.87 12.35 13.12
N SER A 127 1.80 11.93 12.43
CA SER A 127 1.13 12.71 11.39
C SER A 127 -0.38 12.70 11.56
N GLU A 128 -1.10 13.50 10.78
CA GLU A 128 -2.57 13.47 10.72
C GLU A 128 -3.14 12.15 10.20
N LEU A 129 -2.29 11.31 9.59
CA LEU A 129 -2.63 9.97 9.10
C LEU A 129 -2.69 8.90 10.20
N ASN A 130 -2.39 9.24 11.47
CA ASN A 130 -2.43 8.31 12.59
C ASN A 130 -3.82 7.70 12.85
N LYS A 131 -4.88 8.33 12.33
CA LYS A 131 -6.29 7.92 12.44
C LYS A 131 -6.78 7.04 11.29
N VAL A 132 -5.94 6.77 10.30
CA VAL A 132 -6.29 5.88 9.18
C VAL A 132 -6.64 4.49 9.69
N THR A 133 -7.75 3.94 9.19
CA THR A 133 -8.24 2.62 9.60
C THR A 133 -7.48 1.51 8.85
N TRP A 134 -7.00 0.54 9.60
CA TRP A 134 -6.32 -0.65 9.07
C TRP A 134 -7.07 -1.91 9.46
N GLU A 135 -7.31 -2.79 8.49
CA GLU A 135 -7.92 -4.09 8.70
C GLU A 135 -7.03 -5.19 8.10
N LYS A 136 -6.83 -6.28 8.85
CA LYS A 136 -6.18 -7.48 8.32
C LYS A 136 -7.12 -8.16 7.35
N PHE A 137 -6.70 -8.31 6.11
CA PHE A 137 -7.56 -8.76 5.03
C PHE A 137 -6.77 -9.51 3.95
N ASP A 138 -7.26 -10.68 3.56
CA ASP A 138 -6.73 -11.45 2.44
C ASP A 138 -7.76 -11.51 1.30
N ILE A 139 -7.49 -10.83 0.18
CA ILE A 139 -8.39 -10.78 -0.99
C ILE A 139 -8.77 -12.17 -1.53
N LEU A 140 -7.95 -13.20 -1.29
CA LEU A 140 -8.23 -14.57 -1.72
C LEU A 140 -9.25 -15.27 -0.82
N GLN A 141 -9.35 -14.90 0.46
CA GLN A 141 -10.16 -15.56 1.47
C GLN A 141 -11.35 -14.72 1.92
N ASP A 142 -11.16 -13.41 2.05
CA ASP A 142 -12.13 -12.49 2.62
C ASP A 142 -12.97 -11.80 1.53
N GLU A 143 -14.10 -11.22 1.95
CA GLU A 143 -14.95 -10.36 1.12
C GLU A 143 -14.88 -8.91 1.61
N ILE A 144 -14.78 -7.95 0.68
CA ILE A 144 -14.84 -6.53 1.01
C ILE A 144 -16.30 -6.19 1.34
N LYS A 145 -16.55 -5.86 2.61
CA LYS A 145 -17.92 -5.66 3.12
C LYS A 145 -18.49 -4.29 2.79
N GLU A 146 -17.62 -3.32 2.59
CA GLU A 146 -17.98 -1.92 2.37
C GLU A 146 -17.73 -1.54 0.92
N LYS A 147 -18.41 -0.49 0.48
CA LYS A 147 -18.15 0.13 -0.82
C LYS A 147 -17.49 1.48 -0.63
N ALA A 148 -16.63 1.86 -1.55
CA ALA A 148 -16.01 3.17 -1.58
C ALA A 148 -16.12 3.83 -2.95
N ASP A 149 -16.07 5.17 -2.97
CA ASP A 149 -16.05 5.93 -4.22
C ASP A 149 -14.79 5.63 -5.03
N LEU A 150 -13.67 5.43 -4.34
CA LEU A 150 -12.40 5.06 -4.96
C LEU A 150 -11.85 3.79 -4.29
N VAL A 151 -11.67 2.74 -5.07
CA VAL A 151 -10.92 1.56 -4.67
C VAL A 151 -9.59 1.54 -5.41
N ILE A 152 -8.51 1.42 -4.67
CA ILE A 152 -7.15 1.40 -5.22
C ILE A 152 -6.50 0.07 -4.87
N THR A 153 -5.74 -0.49 -5.81
CA THR A 153 -4.84 -1.60 -5.56
C THR A 153 -3.54 -1.41 -6.31
N SER A 154 -2.43 -1.35 -5.60
CA SER A 154 -1.13 -1.03 -6.15
C SER A 154 -0.20 -2.23 -6.07
N TYR A 155 0.17 -2.80 -7.24
CA TYR A 155 1.07 -3.95 -7.42
C TYR A 155 0.56 -5.29 -6.85
N MET A 156 -0.50 -5.35 -6.04
CA MET A 156 -0.99 -6.56 -5.36
C MET A 156 -1.51 -7.63 -6.33
N ILE A 157 -2.20 -7.24 -7.41
CA ILE A 157 -2.78 -8.20 -8.38
C ILE A 157 -1.71 -9.11 -9.00
N ASN A 158 -0.50 -8.59 -9.23
CA ASN A 158 0.60 -9.37 -9.79
C ASN A 158 1.14 -10.44 -8.84
N GLU A 159 0.90 -10.29 -7.54
CA GLU A 159 1.32 -11.24 -6.50
C GLU A 159 0.35 -12.42 -6.37
N LEU A 160 -0.84 -12.31 -6.95
CA LEU A 160 -1.86 -13.36 -6.90
C LEU A 160 -1.61 -14.44 -7.95
N PRO A 161 -2.03 -15.71 -7.66
CA PRO A 161 -2.09 -16.77 -8.66
C PRO A 161 -2.89 -16.31 -9.88
N LYS A 162 -2.42 -16.65 -11.07
CA LYS A 162 -3.05 -16.19 -12.33
C LYS A 162 -4.54 -16.48 -12.39
N GLU A 163 -4.92 -17.68 -11.97
CA GLU A 163 -6.30 -18.17 -11.91
C GLU A 163 -7.21 -17.42 -10.93
N MET A 164 -6.61 -16.73 -9.95
CA MET A 164 -7.35 -15.99 -8.94
C MET A 164 -7.49 -14.49 -9.25
N ARG A 165 -6.73 -13.98 -10.21
CA ARG A 165 -6.67 -12.54 -10.51
C ARG A 165 -8.02 -11.98 -10.94
N GLN A 166 -8.71 -12.70 -11.83
CA GLN A 166 -10.03 -12.28 -12.30
C GLN A 166 -11.01 -12.17 -11.12
N LYS A 167 -11.06 -13.17 -10.26
CA LYS A 167 -11.94 -13.16 -9.07
C LYS A 167 -11.59 -12.01 -8.12
N ALA A 168 -10.31 -11.71 -7.94
CA ALA A 168 -9.88 -10.58 -7.13
C ALA A 168 -10.35 -9.25 -7.74
N VAL A 169 -10.18 -9.04 -9.05
CA VAL A 169 -10.67 -7.84 -9.76
C VAL A 169 -12.19 -7.72 -9.65
N GLU A 170 -12.94 -8.82 -9.74
CA GLU A 170 -14.40 -8.81 -9.55
C GLU A 170 -14.81 -8.37 -8.13
N LYS A 171 -14.05 -8.80 -7.08
CA LYS A 171 -14.28 -8.33 -5.70
C LYS A 171 -14.01 -6.83 -5.57
N LEU A 172 -12.90 -6.34 -6.12
CA LEU A 172 -12.55 -4.92 -6.14
C LEU A 172 -13.64 -4.10 -6.85
N TRP A 173 -14.07 -4.57 -8.03
CA TRP A 173 -15.13 -3.91 -8.81
C TRP A 173 -16.45 -3.81 -8.04
N LYS A 174 -16.87 -4.89 -7.38
CA LYS A 174 -18.09 -4.92 -6.56
C LYS A 174 -18.05 -3.95 -5.36
N ALA A 175 -16.85 -3.70 -4.82
CA ALA A 175 -16.62 -2.76 -3.73
C ALA A 175 -16.51 -1.30 -4.21
N THR A 176 -16.51 -1.06 -5.53
CA THR A 176 -16.31 0.27 -6.11
C THR A 176 -17.64 0.91 -6.45
N ASN A 177 -17.83 2.16 -6.00
CA ASN A 177 -18.97 2.99 -6.40
C ASN A 177 -18.70 3.79 -7.66
N LYS A 178 -17.49 4.39 -7.79
CA LYS A 178 -17.18 5.34 -8.87
C LYS A 178 -15.93 4.95 -9.66
N LEU A 179 -14.79 4.78 -9.00
CA LEU A 179 -13.51 4.59 -9.67
C LEU A 179 -12.71 3.43 -9.05
N LEU A 180 -12.25 2.51 -9.89
CA LEU A 180 -11.27 1.46 -9.57
C LEU A 180 -9.93 1.77 -10.26
N VAL A 181 -8.84 1.74 -9.48
CA VAL A 181 -7.47 2.04 -9.90
C VAL A 181 -6.51 0.91 -9.52
#